data_92fd1b0439f45b285ee1cc36c52cbabf
#
_entry.id   92fd1b0439f45b285ee1cc36c52cbabf
#
_cell.length_a   1.000
_cell.length_b   1.000
_cell.length_c   1.000
_cell.angle_alpha   90.00
_cell.angle_beta   90.00
_cell.angle_gamma   90.00
#
_symmetry.space_group_name_H-M   'P 1'
#
loop_
_entity.id
_entity.type
_entity.pdbx_description
1 polymer ?
#
loop_
_entity_poly.entity_id
_entity_poly.type
_entity_poly.pdbx_seq_one_letter_code
_entity_poly.pdbx_strand_id
1 'polypeptide(L)'
;SLNNIEAKEYKVGNETYIDSNGINANNKTISNVAPGRVDATSTDAVNGSQLYQVKQDIQGLSNDISRFGEEIDSVGALSAAMAGLHPRFQDGNKGELAMAMGSYDGKNALAVGGFYAPNQEVMFSLGMGITQGGKKMGNIGVNFALDRTKKGEVPKRDIIYTRREVDTSLKAQEEKIQLLLMKLE
;
A
#
# COMPACT_ATOMS: atom_id res chain seq x y z
N SER A 1 72.89 -19.67 14.17
CA SER A 1 71.45 -19.54 13.87
C SER A 1 71.24 -18.47 12.80
N LEU A 2 70.58 -18.82 11.71
CA LEU A 2 70.18 -17.86 10.70
C LEU A 2 69.00 -17.06 11.25
N ASN A 3 69.20 -15.78 11.61
CA ASN A 3 68.15 -14.89 12.10
C ASN A 3 67.32 -14.31 10.96
N ASN A 4 67.86 -14.28 9.71
CA ASN A 4 67.21 -13.78 8.55
C ASN A 4 67.43 -14.72 7.36
N ILE A 5 66.40 -14.90 6.52
CA ILE A 5 66.48 -15.60 5.25
C ILE A 5 66.22 -14.56 4.19
N GLU A 6 67.17 -14.27 3.33
CA GLU A 6 67.04 -13.44 2.14
C GLU A 6 66.96 -14.33 0.91
N ALA A 7 65.79 -14.30 0.25
CA ALA A 7 65.56 -15.05 -0.99
C ALA A 7 64.73 -14.21 -1.96
N LYS A 8 65.01 -14.40 -3.25
CA LYS A 8 64.18 -13.75 -4.31
C LYS A 8 62.79 -14.38 -4.42
N GLU A 9 62.68 -15.63 -4.04
CA GLU A 9 61.44 -16.40 -4.06
C GLU A 9 61.48 -17.58 -3.07
N TYR A 10 60.29 -18.02 -2.59
CA TYR A 10 60.11 -19.23 -1.82
C TYR A 10 59.27 -20.22 -2.64
N LYS A 11 59.85 -21.43 -2.84
CA LYS A 11 59.25 -22.52 -3.59
C LYS A 11 59.03 -23.76 -2.77
N VAL A 12 57.97 -24.53 -3.09
CA VAL A 12 57.75 -25.93 -2.69
C VAL A 12 57.66 -26.76 -3.92
N GLY A 13 58.66 -27.61 -4.16
CA GLY A 13 58.87 -28.26 -5.43
C GLY A 13 59.15 -27.24 -6.55
N ASN A 14 58.33 -27.24 -7.64
CA ASN A 14 58.46 -26.31 -8.72
C ASN A 14 57.52 -25.10 -8.62
N GLU A 15 56.70 -25.01 -7.57
CA GLU A 15 55.70 -23.95 -7.39
C GLU A 15 56.23 -22.80 -6.49
N THR A 16 56.16 -21.59 -6.97
CA THR A 16 56.54 -20.38 -6.19
C THR A 16 55.33 -19.94 -5.36
N TYR A 17 55.55 -19.74 -4.04
CA TYR A 17 54.54 -19.30 -3.07
C TYR A 17 54.71 -17.85 -2.65
N ILE A 18 55.94 -17.32 -2.67
CA ILE A 18 56.22 -15.91 -2.34
C ILE A 18 57.28 -15.43 -3.31
N ASP A 19 57.03 -14.29 -3.93
CA ASP A 19 58.01 -13.54 -4.76
C ASP A 19 57.75 -12.03 -4.69
N SER A 20 58.35 -11.26 -5.63
CA SER A 20 58.15 -9.80 -5.70
C SER A 20 56.72 -9.34 -5.95
N ASN A 21 55.83 -10.23 -6.41
CA ASN A 21 54.41 -9.97 -6.66
C ASN A 21 53.53 -10.25 -5.45
N GLY A 22 54.06 -10.86 -4.39
CA GLY A 22 53.33 -11.16 -3.16
C GLY A 22 53.25 -12.65 -2.82
N ILE A 23 52.14 -13.06 -2.21
CA ILE A 23 51.88 -14.43 -1.78
C ILE A 23 50.89 -15.09 -2.75
N ASN A 24 51.26 -16.21 -3.35
CA ASN A 24 50.43 -17.04 -4.19
C ASN A 24 50.16 -18.39 -3.48
N ALA A 25 48.92 -18.65 -3.12
CA ALA A 25 48.53 -19.92 -2.48
C ALA A 25 48.40 -21.10 -3.46
N ASN A 26 48.59 -20.90 -4.78
CA ASN A 26 48.55 -21.93 -5.83
C ASN A 26 47.28 -22.81 -5.74
N ASN A 27 46.11 -22.19 -5.58
CA ASN A 27 44.80 -22.83 -5.41
C ASN A 27 44.66 -23.73 -4.14
N LYS A 28 45.50 -23.49 -3.15
CA LYS A 28 45.46 -24.18 -1.86
C LYS A 28 44.79 -23.33 -0.81
N THR A 29 44.19 -23.97 0.19
CA THR A 29 43.59 -23.29 1.32
C THR A 29 44.64 -22.66 2.22
N ILE A 30 44.42 -21.43 2.65
CA ILE A 30 45.16 -20.79 3.74
C ILE A 30 44.35 -21.01 5.01
N SER A 31 44.90 -21.81 5.95
CA SER A 31 44.24 -22.13 7.19
C SER A 31 44.80 -21.32 8.37
N ASN A 32 44.04 -21.26 9.48
CA ASN A 32 44.41 -20.53 10.69
C ASN A 32 44.59 -19.03 10.52
N VAL A 33 43.86 -18.43 9.58
CA VAL A 33 43.77 -16.99 9.42
C VAL A 33 42.91 -16.42 10.55
N ALA A 34 43.48 -15.58 11.41
CA ALA A 34 42.74 -14.86 12.44
C ALA A 34 41.70 -13.90 11.78
N PRO A 35 40.63 -13.52 12.49
CA PRO A 35 39.68 -12.50 11.97
C PRO A 35 40.43 -11.20 11.70
N GLY A 36 40.34 -10.71 10.49
CA GLY A 36 40.88 -9.42 10.08
C GLY A 36 39.98 -8.29 10.55
N ARG A 37 40.54 -7.11 10.71
CA ARG A 37 39.80 -5.88 10.97
C ARG A 37 38.93 -5.54 9.73
N VAL A 38 37.66 -5.22 9.95
CA VAL A 38 36.71 -4.87 8.88
C VAL A 38 36.28 -3.42 9.04
N ASP A 39 37.01 -2.55 8.37
CA ASP A 39 36.70 -1.11 8.26
C ASP A 39 37.15 -0.56 6.91
N ALA A 40 36.81 0.72 6.62
CA ALA A 40 37.09 1.36 5.33
C ALA A 40 38.58 1.48 5.00
N THR A 41 39.50 1.33 5.97
CA THR A 41 40.95 1.49 5.81
C THR A 41 41.72 0.20 6.02
N SER A 42 41.04 -0.89 6.37
CA SER A 42 41.68 -2.16 6.64
C SER A 42 42.26 -2.78 5.38
N THR A 43 43.48 -3.29 5.53
CA THR A 43 44.15 -4.13 4.54
C THR A 43 44.33 -5.58 5.02
N ASP A 44 43.64 -5.95 6.13
CA ASP A 44 43.72 -7.29 6.69
C ASP A 44 42.98 -8.30 5.81
N ALA A 45 43.47 -9.55 5.75
CA ALA A 45 42.73 -10.63 5.16
C ALA A 45 41.53 -11.00 6.06
N VAL A 46 40.38 -11.26 5.46
CA VAL A 46 39.20 -11.77 6.16
C VAL A 46 39.13 -13.28 6.05
N ASN A 47 38.63 -13.96 7.09
CA ASN A 47 38.45 -15.42 7.09
C ASN A 47 36.99 -15.82 6.83
N GLY A 48 36.77 -17.12 6.62
CA GLY A 48 35.46 -17.67 6.29
C GLY A 48 34.40 -17.45 7.36
N SER A 49 34.76 -17.30 8.65
CA SER A 49 33.76 -17.03 9.70
C SER A 49 33.19 -15.62 9.61
N GLN A 50 33.98 -14.64 9.23
CA GLN A 50 33.52 -13.28 9.00
C GLN A 50 32.56 -13.19 7.80
N LEU A 51 32.88 -13.89 6.70
CA LEU A 51 32.00 -13.99 5.54
C LEU A 51 30.69 -14.75 5.88
N TYR A 52 30.78 -15.79 6.72
CA TYR A 52 29.59 -16.53 7.17
C TYR A 52 28.65 -15.62 7.97
N GLN A 53 29.16 -14.76 8.84
CA GLN A 53 28.36 -13.80 9.57
C GLN A 53 27.59 -12.85 8.61
N VAL A 54 28.26 -12.28 7.62
CA VAL A 54 27.63 -11.43 6.61
C VAL A 54 26.55 -12.19 5.86
N LYS A 55 26.78 -13.47 5.54
CA LYS A 55 25.74 -14.31 4.90
C LYS A 55 24.52 -14.49 5.79
N GLN A 56 24.69 -14.66 7.10
CA GLN A 56 23.55 -14.76 8.05
C GLN A 56 22.77 -13.45 8.12
N ASP A 57 23.47 -12.31 8.16
CA ASP A 57 22.86 -10.98 8.19
C ASP A 57 22.03 -10.71 6.93
N ILE A 58 22.53 -11.10 5.75
CA ILE A 58 21.81 -11.01 4.48
C ILE A 58 20.56 -11.90 4.48
N GLN A 59 20.64 -13.11 5.03
CA GLN A 59 19.47 -14.01 5.14
C GLN A 59 18.41 -13.42 6.07
N GLY A 60 18.82 -12.84 7.20
CA GLY A 60 17.93 -12.09 8.10
C GLY A 60 17.21 -10.96 7.39
N LEU A 61 17.97 -10.13 6.67
CA LEU A 61 17.42 -9.01 5.89
C LEU A 61 16.43 -9.48 4.80
N SER A 62 16.73 -10.59 4.12
CA SER A 62 15.82 -11.18 3.12
C SER A 62 14.47 -11.59 3.74
N ASN A 63 14.49 -12.19 4.93
CA ASN A 63 13.28 -12.55 5.67
C ASN A 63 12.48 -11.32 6.09
N ASP A 64 13.16 -10.25 6.52
CA ASP A 64 12.52 -8.99 6.89
C ASP A 64 11.86 -8.31 5.69
N ILE A 65 12.52 -8.30 4.53
CA ILE A 65 11.94 -7.77 3.27
C ILE A 65 10.68 -8.54 2.88
N SER A 66 10.70 -9.87 2.98
CA SER A 66 9.52 -10.70 2.69
C SER A 66 8.36 -10.37 3.64
N ARG A 67 8.64 -10.19 4.92
CA ARG A 67 7.63 -9.81 5.92
C ARG A 67 7.07 -8.41 5.65
N PHE A 68 7.88 -7.45 5.24
CA PHE A 68 7.41 -6.12 4.83
C PHE A 68 6.51 -6.18 3.60
N GLY A 69 6.82 -7.04 2.62
CA GLY A 69 5.94 -7.30 1.47
C GLY A 69 4.55 -7.73 1.93
N GLU A 70 4.46 -8.74 2.80
CA GLU A 70 3.17 -9.21 3.35
C GLU A 70 2.42 -8.15 4.16
N GLU A 71 3.13 -7.24 4.83
CA GLU A 71 2.52 -6.12 5.55
C GLU A 71 1.94 -5.10 4.58
N ILE A 72 2.65 -4.77 3.51
CA ILE A 72 2.17 -3.86 2.44
C ILE A 72 0.90 -4.43 1.79
N ASP A 73 0.88 -5.72 1.45
CA ASP A 73 -0.27 -6.37 0.86
C ASP A 73 -1.49 -6.33 1.79
N SER A 74 -1.24 -6.53 3.09
CA SER A 74 -2.28 -6.43 4.12
C SER A 74 -2.84 -5.01 4.24
N VAL A 75 -1.98 -3.98 4.19
CA VAL A 75 -2.39 -2.57 4.17
C VAL A 75 -3.16 -2.25 2.89
N GLY A 76 -2.71 -2.75 1.74
CA GLY A 76 -3.41 -2.61 0.46
C GLY A 76 -4.83 -3.16 0.51
N ALA A 77 -5.00 -4.39 1.00
CA ALA A 77 -6.31 -5.03 1.16
C ALA A 77 -7.23 -4.27 2.13
N LEU A 78 -6.68 -3.83 3.29
CA LEU A 78 -7.41 -3.00 4.25
C LEU A 78 -7.85 -1.67 3.66
N SER A 79 -6.95 -1.00 2.94
CA SER A 79 -7.25 0.28 2.29
C SER A 79 -8.36 0.13 1.23
N ALA A 80 -8.32 -0.94 0.43
CA ALA A 80 -9.36 -1.25 -0.55
C ALA A 80 -10.71 -1.52 0.14
N ALA A 81 -10.72 -2.29 1.25
CA ALA A 81 -11.93 -2.54 2.02
C ALA A 81 -12.49 -1.26 2.65
N MET A 82 -11.63 -0.44 3.26
CA MET A 82 -12.03 0.84 3.87
C MET A 82 -12.56 1.83 2.84
N ALA A 83 -11.94 1.90 1.65
CA ALA A 83 -12.41 2.73 0.55
C ALA A 83 -13.78 2.31 0.01
N GLY A 84 -14.17 1.04 0.20
CA GLY A 84 -15.49 0.52 -0.16
C GLY A 84 -16.62 0.93 0.79
N LEU A 85 -16.32 1.54 1.93
CA LEU A 85 -17.32 1.99 2.90
C LEU A 85 -17.96 3.30 2.43
N HIS A 86 -19.16 3.21 1.85
CA HIS A 86 -19.90 4.37 1.35
C HIS A 86 -21.26 4.46 2.03
N PRO A 87 -21.62 5.61 2.62
CA PRO A 87 -22.97 5.83 3.13
C PRO A 87 -23.96 6.03 1.99
N ARG A 88 -25.18 5.59 2.18
CA ARG A 88 -26.29 5.73 1.25
C ARG A 88 -27.50 6.32 1.99
N PHE A 89 -27.34 7.53 2.50
CA PHE A 89 -28.42 8.17 3.24
C PHE A 89 -29.70 8.29 2.39
N GLN A 90 -30.81 7.77 2.96
CA GLN A 90 -32.15 7.99 2.43
C GLN A 90 -32.86 9.04 3.30
N ASP A 91 -33.88 9.69 2.74
CA ASP A 91 -34.65 10.71 3.44
C ASP A 91 -35.17 10.20 4.78
N GLY A 92 -34.79 10.89 5.86
CA GLY A 92 -35.19 10.58 7.24
C GLY A 92 -34.18 9.77 8.05
N ASN A 93 -33.21 9.10 7.45
CA ASN A 93 -32.18 8.35 8.17
C ASN A 93 -31.00 9.27 8.55
N LYS A 94 -30.61 9.23 9.83
CA LYS A 94 -29.45 9.96 10.35
C LYS A 94 -28.22 9.07 10.57
N GLY A 95 -28.42 7.77 10.65
CA GLY A 95 -27.34 6.82 10.90
C GLY A 95 -27.38 5.68 9.89
N GLU A 96 -26.19 5.22 9.47
CA GLU A 96 -26.02 4.11 8.55
C GLU A 96 -24.82 3.24 8.92
N LEU A 97 -24.91 1.95 8.59
CA LEU A 97 -23.80 1.01 8.67
C LEU A 97 -23.47 0.51 7.26
N ALA A 98 -22.20 0.45 6.95
CA ALA A 98 -21.71 -0.12 5.71
C ALA A 98 -20.70 -1.24 5.99
N MET A 99 -20.63 -2.21 5.09
CA MET A 99 -19.64 -3.27 5.09
C MET A 99 -19.02 -3.36 3.69
N ALA A 100 -17.71 -3.62 3.63
CA ALA A 100 -17.01 -3.78 2.38
C ALA A 100 -15.91 -4.83 2.52
N MET A 101 -15.56 -5.45 1.40
CA MET A 101 -14.42 -6.34 1.28
C MET A 101 -13.41 -5.73 0.33
N GLY A 102 -12.13 -5.91 0.62
CA GLY A 102 -11.03 -5.51 -0.24
C GLY A 102 -10.04 -6.64 -0.42
N SER A 103 -9.40 -6.68 -1.58
CA SER A 103 -8.35 -7.63 -1.89
C SER A 103 -7.18 -6.89 -2.54
N TYR A 104 -5.96 -7.29 -2.18
CA TYR A 104 -4.73 -6.78 -2.76
C TYR A 104 -3.65 -7.86 -2.68
N ASP A 105 -3.03 -8.18 -3.80
CA ASP A 105 -1.95 -9.16 -3.96
C ASP A 105 -2.12 -10.46 -3.13
N GLY A 106 -3.29 -11.09 -3.26
CA GLY A 106 -3.64 -12.33 -2.56
C GLY A 106 -4.03 -12.19 -1.09
N LYS A 107 -3.97 -10.99 -0.49
CA LYS A 107 -4.51 -10.71 0.85
C LYS A 107 -5.94 -10.18 0.74
N ASN A 108 -6.78 -10.56 1.70
CA ASN A 108 -8.17 -10.14 1.80
C ASN A 108 -8.42 -9.43 3.13
N ALA A 109 -9.29 -8.44 3.09
CA ALA A 109 -9.74 -7.69 4.26
C ALA A 109 -11.24 -7.48 4.24
N LEU A 110 -11.83 -7.39 5.43
CA LEU A 110 -13.21 -6.99 5.67
C LEU A 110 -13.20 -5.66 6.42
N ALA A 111 -14.03 -4.73 6.03
CA ALA A 111 -14.24 -3.48 6.74
C ALA A 111 -15.72 -3.28 7.11
N VAL A 112 -15.94 -2.62 8.25
CA VAL A 112 -17.24 -2.18 8.74
C VAL A 112 -17.13 -0.71 9.08
N GLY A 113 -18.11 0.10 8.69
CA GLY A 113 -18.15 1.53 8.98
C GLY A 113 -19.51 1.99 9.45
N GLY A 114 -19.51 2.92 10.41
CA GLY A 114 -20.68 3.65 10.87
C GLY A 114 -20.61 5.10 10.40
N PHE A 115 -21.78 5.61 9.98
CA PHE A 115 -21.94 6.99 9.51
C PHE A 115 -23.09 7.64 10.25
N TYR A 116 -22.92 8.89 10.68
CA TYR A 116 -23.94 9.64 11.36
C TYR A 116 -24.01 11.09 10.84
N ALA A 117 -25.15 11.45 10.25
CA ALA A 117 -25.40 12.79 9.74
C ALA A 117 -26.52 13.44 10.57
N PRO A 118 -26.18 14.27 11.60
CA PRO A 118 -27.18 14.99 12.39
C PRO A 118 -28.03 15.94 11.55
N ASN A 119 -27.44 16.47 10.46
CA ASN A 119 -28.06 17.36 9.49
C ASN A 119 -27.45 17.15 8.10
N GLN A 120 -27.88 17.91 7.10
CA GLN A 120 -27.40 17.84 5.72
C GLN A 120 -26.01 18.48 5.51
N GLU A 121 -25.45 19.14 6.51
CA GLU A 121 -24.21 19.89 6.43
C GLU A 121 -23.02 19.15 7.02
N VAL A 122 -23.26 18.25 7.97
CA VAL A 122 -22.19 17.55 8.71
C VAL A 122 -22.46 16.06 8.73
N MET A 123 -21.43 15.27 8.46
CA MET A 123 -21.44 13.82 8.59
C MET A 123 -20.20 13.34 9.35
N PHE A 124 -20.40 12.53 10.36
CA PHE A 124 -19.35 11.81 11.08
C PHE A 124 -19.23 10.40 10.53
N SER A 125 -18.01 9.88 10.45
CA SER A 125 -17.75 8.51 10.04
C SER A 125 -16.75 7.84 10.96
N LEU A 126 -16.93 6.55 11.19
CA LEU A 126 -16.01 5.67 11.90
C LEU A 126 -15.90 4.38 11.10
N GLY A 127 -14.68 3.97 10.75
CA GLY A 127 -14.44 2.73 10.03
C GLY A 127 -13.40 1.87 10.74
N MET A 128 -13.59 0.54 10.65
CA MET A 128 -12.64 -0.47 11.12
C MET A 128 -12.54 -1.58 10.09
N GLY A 129 -11.31 -2.05 9.85
CA GLY A 129 -11.03 -3.17 8.95
C GLY A 129 -10.13 -4.20 9.61
N ILE A 130 -10.24 -5.45 9.17
CA ILE A 130 -9.42 -6.56 9.62
C ILE A 130 -9.08 -7.48 8.44
N THR A 131 -7.82 -7.94 8.37
CA THR A 131 -7.39 -8.97 7.42
C THR A 131 -7.55 -10.37 8.02
N GLN A 132 -7.47 -11.40 7.17
CA GLN A 132 -7.39 -12.80 7.58
C GLN A 132 -6.22 -13.08 8.54
N GLY A 133 -5.08 -12.36 8.39
CA GLY A 133 -3.90 -12.43 9.27
C GLY A 133 -4.02 -11.63 10.57
N GLY A 134 -5.19 -11.03 10.87
CA GLY A 134 -5.44 -10.29 12.11
C GLY A 134 -4.88 -8.85 12.12
N LYS A 135 -4.31 -8.35 11.03
CA LYS A 135 -3.92 -6.93 10.90
C LYS A 135 -5.18 -6.07 10.90
N LYS A 136 -5.13 -4.93 11.57
CA LYS A 136 -6.28 -4.04 11.78
C LYS A 136 -5.96 -2.64 11.30
N MET A 137 -6.98 -1.95 10.79
CA MET A 137 -6.94 -0.54 10.41
C MET A 137 -8.23 0.14 10.89
N GLY A 138 -8.15 1.41 11.23
CA GLY A 138 -9.32 2.20 11.57
C GLY A 138 -9.17 3.65 11.14
N ASN A 139 -10.32 4.30 10.90
CA ASN A 139 -10.38 5.73 10.63
C ASN A 139 -11.55 6.38 11.34
N ILE A 140 -11.43 7.68 11.57
CA ILE A 140 -12.49 8.57 12.00
C ILE A 140 -12.48 9.75 11.05
N GLY A 141 -13.65 10.15 10.56
CA GLY A 141 -13.79 11.26 9.63
C GLY A 141 -14.95 12.17 9.97
N VAL A 142 -14.83 13.43 9.53
CA VAL A 142 -15.90 14.42 9.55
C VAL A 142 -15.96 15.05 8.16
N ASN A 143 -17.15 15.10 7.58
CA ASN A 143 -17.39 15.74 6.29
C ASN A 143 -18.30 16.96 6.49
N PHE A 144 -17.98 18.04 5.79
CA PHE A 144 -18.77 19.27 5.79
C PHE A 144 -19.23 19.54 4.36
N ALA A 145 -20.54 19.80 4.18
CA ALA A 145 -21.06 20.33 2.93
C ALA A 145 -20.76 21.83 2.85
N LEU A 146 -20.00 22.25 1.84
CA LEU A 146 -19.56 23.65 1.67
C LEU A 146 -20.50 24.47 0.76
N ASP A 147 -21.40 23.79 0.02
CA ASP A 147 -22.34 24.46 -0.89
C ASP A 147 -23.79 24.17 -0.45
N ARG A 148 -24.55 25.25 -0.31
CA ARG A 148 -25.95 25.23 0.13
C ARG A 148 -26.83 25.59 -1.03
N THR A 149 -27.31 24.60 -1.77
CA THR A 149 -28.47 24.84 -2.65
C THR A 149 -29.68 25.14 -1.76
N LYS A 150 -30.20 26.37 -1.84
CA LYS A 150 -31.41 26.75 -1.08
C LYS A 150 -32.54 25.75 -1.39
N LYS A 151 -33.19 25.28 -0.32
CA LYS A 151 -34.35 24.38 -0.44
C LYS A 151 -35.41 25.02 -1.33
N GLY A 152 -35.55 24.54 -2.57
CA GLY A 152 -36.47 25.06 -3.58
C GLY A 152 -35.82 25.50 -4.92
N GLU A 153 -34.50 25.68 -5.00
CA GLU A 153 -33.81 25.78 -6.28
C GLU A 153 -33.36 24.37 -6.70
N VAL A 154 -34.08 23.81 -7.66
CA VAL A 154 -33.58 22.66 -8.41
C VAL A 154 -32.28 23.11 -9.07
N PRO A 155 -31.12 22.47 -8.80
CA PRO A 155 -29.89 22.79 -9.54
C PRO A 155 -30.24 22.71 -11.01
N LYS A 156 -29.85 23.72 -11.80
CA LYS A 156 -29.85 23.62 -13.27
C LYS A 156 -28.77 22.60 -13.69
N ARG A 157 -28.94 21.36 -13.28
CA ARG A 157 -28.40 20.23 -14.03
C ARG A 157 -29.25 20.17 -15.28
N ASP A 158 -28.64 20.00 -16.41
CA ASP A 158 -29.35 19.65 -17.64
C ASP A 158 -30.33 18.53 -17.29
N ILE A 159 -31.60 18.89 -17.11
CA ILE A 159 -32.65 17.93 -16.77
C ILE A 159 -32.85 17.15 -18.03
N ILE A 160 -32.20 16.01 -18.14
CA ILE A 160 -32.53 15.03 -19.18
C ILE A 160 -33.91 14.49 -18.80
N TYR A 161 -34.95 15.19 -19.29
CA TYR A 161 -36.31 14.68 -19.19
C TYR A 161 -36.37 13.33 -19.87
N THR A 162 -36.84 12.30 -19.15
CA THR A 162 -37.14 11.04 -19.82
C THR A 162 -38.24 11.26 -20.84
N ARG A 163 -38.19 10.53 -21.96
CA ARG A 163 -39.21 10.63 -23.02
C ARG A 163 -40.64 10.56 -22.46
N ARG A 164 -40.82 9.80 -21.39
CA ARG A 164 -42.10 9.63 -20.70
C ARG A 164 -42.57 10.89 -19.95
N GLU A 165 -41.67 11.64 -19.37
CA GLU A 165 -41.97 12.91 -18.66
C GLU A 165 -42.30 14.02 -19.64
N VAL A 166 -41.62 14.06 -20.80
CA VAL A 166 -41.91 14.97 -21.84
C VAL A 166 -43.30 14.69 -22.47
N ASP A 167 -43.61 13.42 -22.77
CA ASP A 167 -44.91 13.00 -23.29
C ASP A 167 -46.05 13.30 -22.32
N THR A 168 -45.85 13.15 -21.01
CA THR A 168 -46.86 13.47 -20.01
C THR A 168 -47.13 14.97 -19.91
N SER A 169 -46.06 15.78 -19.95
CA SER A 169 -46.14 17.24 -19.93
C SER A 169 -46.83 17.80 -21.21
N LEU A 170 -46.52 17.24 -22.39
CA LEU A 170 -47.16 17.60 -23.66
C LEU A 170 -48.68 17.32 -23.64
N LYS A 171 -49.11 16.13 -23.21
CA LYS A 171 -50.52 15.77 -23.05
C LYS A 171 -51.28 16.73 -22.14
N ALA A 172 -50.70 17.08 -20.99
CA ALA A 172 -51.33 18.05 -20.07
C ALA A 172 -51.43 19.45 -20.64
N GLN A 173 -50.51 19.87 -21.51
CA GLN A 173 -50.58 21.14 -22.24
C GLN A 173 -51.65 21.09 -23.34
N GLU A 174 -51.76 19.98 -24.09
CA GLU A 174 -52.78 19.78 -25.11
C GLU A 174 -54.20 19.82 -24.52
N GLU A 175 -54.43 19.14 -23.38
CA GLU A 175 -55.73 19.19 -22.69
C GLU A 175 -56.07 20.62 -22.23
N LYS A 176 -55.06 21.36 -21.74
CA LYS A 176 -55.28 22.76 -21.32
C LYS A 176 -55.62 23.67 -22.47
N ILE A 177 -55.03 23.47 -23.65
CA ILE A 177 -55.32 24.21 -24.90
C ILE A 177 -56.75 23.89 -25.36
N GLN A 178 -57.16 22.61 -25.37
CA GLN A 178 -58.50 22.19 -25.75
C GLN A 178 -59.54 22.81 -24.82
N LEU A 179 -59.28 22.85 -23.51
CA LEU A 179 -60.21 23.44 -22.53
C LEU A 179 -60.34 24.96 -22.70
N LEU A 180 -59.28 25.64 -23.15
CA LEU A 180 -59.31 27.08 -23.46
C LEU A 180 -60.06 27.36 -24.76
N LEU A 181 -59.92 26.53 -25.78
CA LEU A 181 -60.65 26.63 -27.04
C LEU A 181 -62.15 26.46 -26.85
N MET A 182 -62.59 25.47 -26.03
CA MET A 182 -64.01 25.28 -25.68
C MET A 182 -64.62 26.44 -24.88
N LYS A 183 -63.85 27.31 -24.27
CA LYS A 183 -64.35 28.48 -23.56
C LYS A 183 -64.46 29.73 -24.41
N LEU A 184 -63.96 29.67 -25.66
CA LEU A 184 -63.98 30.75 -26.62
C LEU A 184 -65.12 30.62 -27.68
N GLU A 185 -65.79 29.45 -27.73
CA GLU A 185 -67.05 29.21 -28.43
C GLU A 185 -68.24 29.53 -27.51
#